data_2cc597b7fd9e702d5dd1d13d1cdd13d4
#
_entry.id   2cc597b7fd9e702d5dd1d13d1cdd13d4
#
_cell.length_a   1.000
_cell.length_b   1.000
_cell.length_c   1.000
_cell.angle_alpha   90.00
_cell.angle_beta   90.00
_cell.angle_gamma   90.00
#
_symmetry.space_group_name_H-M   'P 1'
#
loop_
_entity.id
_entity.type
_entity.pdbx_description
1 polymer ?
#
loop_
_entity_poly.entity_id
_entity_poly.type
_entity_poly.pdbx_seq_one_letter_code
_entity_poly.pdbx_strand_id
1 'polypeptide(L)'
;MDAGLAAVCGALAGTFATIGAAFATGRTQLEAARIAAHMEHHRQRREPRHGFYRAFISAMEELQTAIGQRKPGPHSLADFTSAYVRECRDRASSVKSVWVDVALAGPENVSTLAEELAQSVDVISSLCADLGRIREEHERDPAGKLPRDTIALLISFEQTVQPMTESLPKFRKAARNALDDNGLSDLRQSHRRTRYRLLRRPAPAPALLGTGVEDSQP
;
A
#
# COMPACT_ATOMS: atom_id res chain seq x y z
N MET A 1 -14.85 56.33 48.55
CA MET A 1 -15.65 55.19 47.98
C MET A 1 -14.96 54.42 46.80
N ASP A 2 -13.79 54.87 46.37
CA ASP A 2 -13.20 54.40 45.11
C ASP A 2 -12.33 53.12 45.20
N ALA A 3 -11.78 52.86 46.43
CA ALA A 3 -10.90 51.65 46.56
C ALA A 3 -11.65 50.32 46.49
N GLY A 4 -12.91 50.26 46.90
CA GLY A 4 -13.72 49.03 46.80
C GLY A 4 -14.11 48.68 45.35
N LEU A 5 -14.37 49.70 44.54
CA LEU A 5 -14.78 49.56 43.18
C LEU A 5 -13.58 49.07 42.30
N ALA A 6 -12.39 49.58 42.58
CA ALA A 6 -11.16 49.14 41.92
C ALA A 6 -10.82 47.70 42.27
N ALA A 7 -11.03 47.23 43.50
CA ALA A 7 -10.81 45.82 43.87
C ALA A 7 -11.79 44.86 43.19
N VAL A 8 -13.06 45.25 43.07
CA VAL A 8 -14.06 44.42 42.36
C VAL A 8 -13.77 44.35 40.86
N CYS A 9 -13.40 45.46 40.24
CA CYS A 9 -13.02 45.47 38.82
C CYS A 9 -11.75 44.64 38.56
N GLY A 10 -10.77 44.67 39.46
CA GLY A 10 -9.56 43.86 39.38
C GLY A 10 -9.83 42.36 39.51
N ALA A 11 -10.70 41.98 40.43
CA ALA A 11 -11.10 40.58 40.61
C ALA A 11 -11.88 40.02 39.37
N LEU A 12 -12.78 40.84 38.82
CA LEU A 12 -13.52 40.46 37.61
C LEU A 12 -12.59 40.34 36.40
N ALA A 13 -11.66 41.25 36.17
CA ALA A 13 -10.70 41.20 35.09
C ALA A 13 -9.77 39.95 35.21
N GLY A 14 -9.35 39.60 36.42
CA GLY A 14 -8.56 38.41 36.71
C GLY A 14 -9.30 37.11 36.40
N THR A 15 -10.60 37.03 36.74
CA THR A 15 -11.42 35.85 36.43
C THR A 15 -11.65 35.68 34.92
N PHE A 16 -11.91 36.73 34.18
CA PHE A 16 -12.04 36.65 32.73
C PHE A 16 -10.74 36.27 32.04
N ALA A 17 -9.60 36.76 32.52
CA ALA A 17 -8.29 36.39 31.99
C ALA A 17 -7.98 34.89 32.22
N THR A 18 -8.30 34.37 33.42
CA THR A 18 -8.11 32.93 33.73
C THR A 18 -9.03 32.01 32.91
N ILE A 19 -10.29 32.40 32.76
CA ILE A 19 -11.23 31.63 31.93
C ILE A 19 -10.81 31.66 30.45
N GLY A 20 -10.38 32.80 29.95
CA GLY A 20 -9.87 32.93 28.57
C GLY A 20 -8.61 32.09 28.32
N ALA A 21 -7.68 32.11 29.26
CA ALA A 21 -6.47 31.29 29.19
C ALA A 21 -6.78 29.79 29.27
N ALA A 22 -7.68 29.36 30.15
CA ALA A 22 -8.11 27.97 30.27
C ALA A 22 -8.81 27.48 29.00
N PHE A 23 -9.64 28.31 28.38
CA PHE A 23 -10.32 27.97 27.13
C PHE A 23 -9.35 27.86 25.94
N ALA A 24 -8.39 28.77 25.83
CA ALA A 24 -7.35 28.72 24.81
C ALA A 24 -6.46 27.46 24.98
N THR A 25 -6.04 27.19 26.24
CA THR A 25 -5.24 26.01 26.57
C THR A 25 -6.02 24.71 26.30
N GLY A 26 -7.31 24.67 26.64
CA GLY A 26 -8.16 23.50 26.37
C GLY A 26 -8.31 23.19 24.86
N ARG A 27 -8.43 24.23 24.03
CA ARG A 27 -8.47 24.06 22.57
C ARG A 27 -7.17 23.52 22.00
N THR A 28 -6.04 24.06 22.39
CA THR A 28 -4.72 23.60 21.94
C THR A 28 -4.42 22.16 22.39
N GLN A 29 -4.83 21.80 23.61
CA GLN A 29 -4.71 20.41 24.11
C GLN A 29 -5.60 19.45 23.34
N LEU A 30 -6.82 19.82 22.99
CA LEU A 30 -7.73 19.00 22.18
C LEU A 30 -7.17 18.78 20.77
N GLU A 31 -6.61 19.81 20.14
CA GLU A 31 -5.97 19.70 18.84
C GLU A 31 -4.72 18.81 18.91
N ALA A 32 -3.89 19.01 19.93
CA ALA A 32 -2.70 18.16 20.15
C ALA A 32 -3.08 16.70 20.40
N ALA A 33 -4.12 16.45 21.21
CA ALA A 33 -4.62 15.09 21.45
C ALA A 33 -5.18 14.44 20.18
N ARG A 34 -5.90 15.18 19.33
CA ARG A 34 -6.39 14.68 18.04
C ARG A 34 -5.24 14.32 17.09
N ILE A 35 -4.23 15.18 17.00
CA ILE A 35 -3.04 14.94 16.19
C ILE A 35 -2.29 13.70 16.72
N ALA A 36 -2.09 13.60 18.03
CA ALA A 36 -1.43 12.46 18.66
C ALA A 36 -2.19 11.14 18.41
N ALA A 37 -3.52 11.14 18.59
CA ALA A 37 -4.35 9.97 18.32
C ALA A 37 -4.31 9.55 16.82
N HIS A 38 -4.29 10.53 15.92
CA HIS A 38 -4.16 10.27 14.48
C HIS A 38 -2.79 9.68 14.13
N MET A 39 -1.71 10.23 14.67
CA MET A 39 -0.35 9.73 14.51
C MET A 39 -0.19 8.31 15.06
N GLU A 40 -0.76 8.03 16.24
CA GLU A 40 -0.72 6.69 16.84
C GLU A 40 -1.50 5.68 16.01
N HIS A 41 -2.69 6.04 15.52
CA HIS A 41 -3.46 5.16 14.62
C HIS A 41 -2.72 4.84 13.31
N HIS A 42 -2.03 5.83 12.73
CA HIS A 42 -1.18 5.60 11.57
C HIS A 42 0.01 4.70 11.89
N ARG A 43 0.66 4.90 13.04
CA ARG A 43 1.77 4.07 13.50
C ARG A 43 1.33 2.61 13.67
N GLN A 44 0.22 2.37 14.34
CA GLN A 44 -0.32 1.02 14.55
C GLN A 44 -0.65 0.29 13.24
N ARG A 45 -1.02 1.02 12.18
CA ARG A 45 -1.21 0.43 10.84
C ARG A 45 0.08 0.22 10.06
N ARG A 46 1.11 1.03 10.32
CA ARG A 46 2.40 0.97 9.59
C ARG A 46 3.28 -0.19 10.03
N GLU A 47 3.36 -0.45 11.33
CA GLU A 47 4.23 -1.49 11.88
C GLU A 47 3.93 -2.88 11.31
N PRO A 48 2.67 -3.35 11.27
CA PRO A 48 2.35 -4.63 10.64
C PRO A 48 2.68 -4.66 9.15
N ARG A 49 2.34 -3.60 8.39
CA ARG A 49 2.61 -3.52 6.95
C ARG A 49 4.10 -3.63 6.63
N HIS A 50 4.95 -2.95 7.41
CA HIS A 50 6.40 -3.05 7.25
C HIS A 50 6.89 -4.49 7.41
N GLY A 51 6.37 -5.22 8.39
CA GLY A 51 6.67 -6.64 8.60
C GLY A 51 6.27 -7.49 7.39
N PHE A 52 5.05 -7.33 6.90
CA PHE A 52 4.51 -8.09 5.76
C PHE A 52 5.28 -7.82 4.46
N TYR A 53 5.56 -6.55 4.15
CA TYR A 53 6.34 -6.21 2.95
C TYR A 53 7.76 -6.75 3.01
N ARG A 54 8.40 -6.68 4.18
CA ARG A 54 9.74 -7.23 4.37
C ARG A 54 9.76 -8.75 4.20
N ALA A 55 8.80 -9.45 4.79
CA ALA A 55 8.68 -10.90 4.67
C ALA A 55 8.46 -11.32 3.21
N PHE A 56 7.58 -10.63 2.48
CA PHE A 56 7.33 -10.89 1.07
C PHE A 56 8.58 -10.66 0.20
N ILE A 57 9.27 -9.53 0.39
CA ILE A 57 10.51 -9.23 -0.33
C ILE A 57 11.56 -10.31 -0.05
N SER A 58 11.74 -10.71 1.21
CA SER A 58 12.70 -11.76 1.58
C SER A 58 12.37 -13.10 0.93
N ALA A 59 11.10 -13.52 0.95
CA ALA A 59 10.67 -14.76 0.30
C ALA A 59 10.88 -14.72 -1.22
N MET A 60 10.63 -13.58 -1.87
CA MET A 60 10.88 -13.40 -3.30
C MET A 60 12.39 -13.43 -3.63
N GLU A 61 13.24 -12.81 -2.82
CA GLU A 61 14.69 -12.85 -2.98
C GLU A 61 15.26 -14.26 -2.81
N GLU A 62 14.73 -15.00 -1.83
CA GLU A 62 15.11 -16.39 -1.62
C GLU A 62 14.72 -17.27 -2.82
N LEU A 63 13.54 -17.07 -3.39
CA LEU A 63 13.12 -17.77 -4.61
C LEU A 63 14.00 -17.39 -5.80
N GLN A 64 14.26 -16.09 -6.02
CA GLN A 64 15.17 -15.63 -7.09
C GLN A 64 16.58 -16.22 -6.93
N THR A 65 17.07 -16.31 -5.71
CA THR A 65 18.37 -16.90 -5.41
C THR A 65 18.36 -18.40 -5.75
N ALA A 66 17.32 -19.13 -5.36
CA ALA A 66 17.20 -20.56 -5.68
C ALA A 66 17.15 -20.80 -7.20
N ILE A 67 16.48 -19.94 -7.95
CA ILE A 67 16.41 -20.01 -9.42
C ILE A 67 17.76 -19.65 -10.05
N GLY A 68 18.41 -18.55 -9.58
CA GLY A 68 19.60 -17.96 -10.21
C GLY A 68 20.95 -18.58 -9.80
N GLN A 69 21.02 -19.33 -8.71
CA GLN A 69 22.30 -19.80 -8.15
C GLN A 69 23.00 -20.88 -8.98
N ARG A 70 22.35 -21.46 -10.00
CA ARG A 70 22.93 -22.64 -10.66
C ARG A 70 23.79 -22.36 -11.88
N LYS A 71 23.57 -21.26 -12.64
CA LYS A 71 24.47 -20.87 -13.76
C LYS A 71 24.14 -19.47 -14.30
N PRO A 72 25.14 -18.67 -14.66
CA PRO A 72 24.91 -17.55 -15.58
C PRO A 72 24.63 -18.14 -16.99
N GLY A 73 23.40 -18.08 -17.44
CA GLY A 73 22.99 -18.54 -18.77
C GLY A 73 21.60 -19.20 -18.77
N PRO A 74 21.07 -19.53 -19.94
CA PRO A 74 19.75 -20.18 -20.06
C PRO A 74 19.76 -21.54 -19.35
N HIS A 75 18.63 -21.85 -18.68
CA HIS A 75 18.44 -23.14 -18.03
C HIS A 75 18.38 -24.26 -19.06
N SER A 76 18.95 -25.40 -18.69
CA SER A 76 18.86 -26.65 -19.45
C SER A 76 18.00 -27.65 -18.68
N LEU A 77 17.48 -28.68 -19.40
CA LEU A 77 16.69 -29.72 -18.74
C LEU A 77 17.48 -30.43 -17.61
N ALA A 78 18.80 -30.51 -17.72
CA ALA A 78 19.68 -31.11 -16.71
C ALA A 78 19.65 -30.36 -15.37
N ASP A 79 19.27 -29.07 -15.35
CA ASP A 79 19.21 -28.24 -14.15
C ASP A 79 18.00 -28.58 -13.27
N PHE A 80 16.92 -29.16 -13.84
CA PHE A 80 15.66 -29.45 -13.15
C PHE A 80 15.70 -30.76 -12.38
N THR A 81 16.69 -30.90 -11.49
CA THR A 81 16.81 -32.07 -10.59
C THR A 81 15.61 -32.12 -9.62
N SER A 82 15.28 -33.32 -9.12
CA SER A 82 14.24 -33.48 -8.10
C SER A 82 14.48 -32.61 -6.84
N ALA A 83 15.76 -32.40 -6.48
CA ALA A 83 16.13 -31.49 -5.40
C ALA A 83 15.83 -30.03 -5.74
N TYR A 84 16.16 -29.59 -6.96
CA TYR A 84 15.87 -28.24 -7.44
C TYR A 84 14.37 -27.95 -7.52
N VAL A 85 13.61 -28.88 -8.11
CA VAL A 85 12.15 -28.76 -8.19
C VAL A 85 11.51 -28.65 -6.81
N ARG A 86 11.99 -29.44 -5.85
CA ARG A 86 11.51 -29.38 -4.46
C ARG A 86 11.82 -28.03 -3.84
N GLU A 87 13.05 -27.55 -3.97
CA GLU A 87 13.47 -26.25 -3.44
C GLU A 87 12.64 -25.11 -4.04
N CYS A 88 12.46 -25.07 -5.36
CA CYS A 88 11.60 -24.09 -6.02
C CYS A 88 10.17 -24.13 -5.50
N ARG A 89 9.60 -25.32 -5.30
CA ARG A 89 8.26 -25.51 -4.75
C ARG A 89 8.14 -25.00 -3.33
N ASP A 90 9.11 -25.29 -2.48
CA ASP A 90 9.12 -24.89 -1.08
C ASP A 90 9.23 -23.35 -0.97
N ARG A 91 10.11 -22.72 -1.79
CA ARG A 91 10.24 -21.26 -1.84
C ARG A 91 8.99 -20.59 -2.42
N ALA A 92 8.39 -21.15 -3.46
CA ALA A 92 7.13 -20.67 -4.03
C ALA A 92 6.00 -20.73 -2.99
N SER A 93 5.92 -21.81 -2.20
CA SER A 93 4.96 -21.95 -1.11
C SER A 93 5.16 -20.88 -0.03
N SER A 94 6.42 -20.56 0.32
CA SER A 94 6.75 -19.48 1.26
C SER A 94 6.27 -18.11 0.74
N VAL A 95 6.49 -17.80 -0.54
CA VAL A 95 5.99 -16.56 -1.15
C VAL A 95 4.47 -16.47 -1.05
N LYS A 96 3.76 -17.57 -1.35
CA LYS A 96 2.29 -17.61 -1.26
C LYS A 96 1.76 -17.38 0.14
N SER A 97 2.42 -17.96 1.15
CA SER A 97 1.98 -17.78 2.55
C SER A 97 2.05 -16.33 3.01
N VAL A 98 3.07 -15.60 2.59
CA VAL A 98 3.23 -14.18 2.98
C VAL A 98 2.51 -13.20 2.05
N TRP A 99 2.17 -13.61 0.82
CA TRP A 99 1.41 -12.78 -0.12
C TRP A 99 0.04 -12.41 0.41
N VAL A 100 -0.65 -13.34 1.08
CA VAL A 100 -1.98 -13.10 1.65
C VAL A 100 -1.97 -11.93 2.63
N ASP A 101 -0.94 -11.84 3.47
CA ASP A 101 -0.80 -10.74 4.44
C ASP A 101 -0.59 -9.39 3.73
N VAL A 102 0.18 -9.38 2.64
CA VAL A 102 0.39 -8.17 1.82
C VAL A 102 -0.90 -7.76 1.13
N ALA A 103 -1.65 -8.70 0.57
CA ALA A 103 -2.92 -8.44 -0.13
C ALA A 103 -3.98 -7.85 0.81
N LEU A 104 -4.03 -8.31 2.07
CA LEU A 104 -4.99 -7.84 3.06
C LEU A 104 -4.58 -6.50 3.71
N ALA A 105 -3.29 -6.25 3.88
CA ALA A 105 -2.80 -5.08 4.61
C ALA A 105 -2.40 -3.91 3.71
N GLY A 106 -2.09 -4.16 2.43
CA GLY A 106 -1.55 -3.18 1.49
C GLY A 106 -2.61 -2.28 0.86
N PRO A 107 -2.23 -1.08 0.40
CA PRO A 107 -3.05 -0.31 -0.54
C PRO A 107 -3.11 -1.04 -1.89
N GLU A 108 -4.14 -0.72 -2.68
CA GLU A 108 -4.46 -1.41 -3.94
C GLU A 108 -3.26 -1.54 -4.91
N ASN A 109 -2.48 -0.48 -5.06
CA ASN A 109 -1.30 -0.48 -5.93
C ASN A 109 -0.19 -1.46 -5.48
N VAL A 110 -0.06 -1.70 -4.17
CA VAL A 110 0.91 -2.66 -3.63
C VAL A 110 0.37 -4.08 -3.72
N SER A 111 -0.92 -4.28 -3.40
CA SER A 111 -1.56 -5.60 -3.50
C SER A 111 -1.61 -6.10 -4.94
N THR A 112 -1.88 -5.24 -5.93
CA THR A 112 -1.86 -5.61 -7.35
C THR A 112 -0.47 -6.08 -7.80
N LEU A 113 0.59 -5.35 -7.44
CA LEU A 113 1.97 -5.76 -7.78
C LEU A 113 2.38 -7.06 -7.06
N ALA A 114 1.93 -7.26 -5.82
CA ALA A 114 2.17 -8.50 -5.10
C ALA A 114 1.44 -9.69 -5.75
N GLU A 115 0.22 -9.46 -6.23
CA GLU A 115 -0.57 -10.46 -6.94
C GLU A 115 0.07 -10.85 -8.28
N GLU A 116 0.52 -9.89 -9.10
CA GLU A 116 1.26 -10.16 -10.33
C GLU A 116 2.51 -11.00 -10.08
N LEU A 117 3.26 -10.69 -9.01
CA LEU A 117 4.43 -11.46 -8.61
C LEU A 117 4.04 -12.88 -8.15
N ALA A 118 2.98 -13.02 -7.35
CA ALA A 118 2.50 -14.32 -6.88
C ALA A 118 2.02 -15.21 -8.04
N GLN A 119 1.32 -14.64 -9.02
CA GLN A 119 0.92 -15.35 -10.24
C GLN A 119 2.14 -15.84 -11.05
N SER A 120 3.18 -14.99 -11.18
CA SER A 120 4.43 -15.41 -11.84
C SER A 120 5.10 -16.56 -11.09
N VAL A 121 5.07 -16.55 -9.76
CA VAL A 121 5.62 -17.63 -8.92
C VAL A 121 4.85 -18.94 -9.12
N ASP A 122 3.52 -18.88 -9.29
CA ASP A 122 2.70 -20.06 -9.60
C ASP A 122 3.06 -20.69 -10.94
N VAL A 123 3.22 -19.87 -11.97
CA VAL A 123 3.64 -20.31 -13.30
C VAL A 123 5.03 -20.94 -13.22
N ILE A 124 5.99 -20.31 -12.57
CA ILE A 124 7.35 -20.84 -12.39
C ILE A 124 7.33 -22.20 -11.66
N SER A 125 6.56 -22.31 -10.59
CA SER A 125 6.44 -23.55 -9.82
C SER A 125 5.86 -24.68 -10.64
N SER A 126 4.85 -24.40 -11.48
CA SER A 126 4.26 -25.37 -12.41
C SER A 126 5.26 -25.81 -13.47
N LEU A 127 5.93 -24.86 -14.12
CA LEU A 127 6.94 -25.14 -15.13
C LEU A 127 8.12 -25.96 -14.58
N CYS A 128 8.59 -25.64 -13.36
CA CYS A 128 9.60 -26.43 -12.67
C CYS A 128 9.15 -27.89 -12.47
N ALA A 129 7.90 -28.11 -12.07
CA ALA A 129 7.37 -29.44 -11.85
C ALA A 129 7.28 -30.24 -13.17
N ASP A 130 6.82 -29.62 -14.26
CA ASP A 130 6.71 -30.25 -15.56
C ASP A 130 8.09 -30.60 -16.14
N LEU A 131 9.05 -29.66 -16.08
CA LEU A 131 10.42 -29.89 -16.54
C LEU A 131 11.13 -30.96 -15.70
N GLY A 132 10.90 -31.00 -14.40
CA GLY A 132 11.41 -32.03 -13.52
C GLY A 132 10.88 -33.41 -13.88
N ARG A 133 9.58 -33.54 -14.20
CA ARG A 133 8.95 -34.77 -14.61
C ARG A 133 9.53 -35.26 -15.96
N ILE A 134 9.67 -34.36 -16.95
CA ILE A 134 10.26 -34.69 -18.26
C ILE A 134 11.70 -35.17 -18.07
N ARG A 135 12.46 -34.54 -17.20
CA ARG A 135 13.82 -34.95 -16.88
C ARG A 135 13.87 -36.37 -16.30
N GLU A 136 13.03 -36.64 -15.29
CA GLU A 136 12.96 -37.98 -14.67
C GLU A 136 12.55 -39.08 -15.68
N GLU A 137 11.63 -38.78 -16.58
CA GLU A 137 11.23 -39.68 -17.67
C GLU A 137 12.41 -39.94 -18.61
N HIS A 138 13.15 -38.92 -19.01
CA HIS A 138 14.33 -39.07 -19.88
C HIS A 138 15.48 -39.80 -19.19
N GLU A 139 15.65 -39.65 -17.87
CA GLU A 139 16.66 -40.44 -17.13
C GLU A 139 16.31 -41.93 -17.06
N ARG A 140 15.01 -42.30 -17.07
CA ARG A 140 14.56 -43.70 -17.10
C ARG A 140 14.69 -44.33 -18.48
N ASP A 141 14.49 -43.55 -19.53
CA ASP A 141 14.62 -43.97 -20.92
C ASP A 141 15.45 -42.96 -21.74
N PRO A 142 16.78 -43.02 -21.67
CA PRO A 142 17.65 -42.09 -22.39
C PRO A 142 17.60 -42.26 -23.94
N ALA A 143 17.12 -43.42 -24.42
CA ALA A 143 16.92 -43.66 -25.87
C ALA A 143 15.58 -43.09 -26.36
N GLY A 144 14.68 -42.77 -25.44
CA GLY A 144 13.39 -42.15 -25.71
C GLY A 144 13.56 -40.73 -26.28
N LYS A 145 12.63 -40.36 -27.17
CA LYS A 145 12.60 -39.00 -27.72
C LYS A 145 12.07 -38.03 -26.67
N LEU A 146 12.80 -36.97 -26.42
CA LEU A 146 12.31 -35.85 -25.63
C LEU A 146 10.99 -35.32 -26.22
N PRO A 147 9.99 -34.99 -25.37
CA PRO A 147 8.77 -34.35 -25.81
C PRO A 147 9.08 -33.09 -26.63
N ARG A 148 8.35 -32.86 -27.72
CA ARG A 148 8.57 -31.73 -28.64
C ARG A 148 8.44 -30.38 -27.92
N ASP A 149 7.65 -30.35 -26.86
CA ASP A 149 7.32 -29.14 -26.12
C ASP A 149 8.36 -28.77 -25.03
N THR A 150 9.39 -29.63 -24.82
CA THR A 150 10.42 -29.38 -23.76
C THR A 150 11.13 -28.04 -23.95
N ILE A 151 11.49 -27.72 -25.22
CA ILE A 151 12.14 -26.45 -25.54
C ILE A 151 11.18 -25.27 -25.28
N ALA A 152 9.91 -25.42 -25.63
CA ALA A 152 8.90 -24.40 -25.38
C ALA A 152 8.70 -24.14 -23.88
N LEU A 153 8.71 -25.20 -23.05
CA LEU A 153 8.63 -25.07 -21.59
C LEU A 153 9.85 -24.36 -21.01
N LEU A 154 11.07 -24.68 -21.49
CA LEU A 154 12.29 -23.99 -21.07
C LEU A 154 12.25 -22.49 -21.42
N ILE A 155 11.83 -22.18 -22.65
CA ILE A 155 11.65 -20.77 -23.08
C ILE A 155 10.61 -20.07 -22.22
N SER A 156 9.47 -20.72 -21.96
CA SER A 156 8.40 -20.15 -21.11
C SER A 156 8.87 -19.92 -19.68
N PHE A 157 9.70 -20.80 -19.13
CA PHE A 157 10.32 -20.62 -17.83
C PHE A 157 11.18 -19.36 -17.79
N GLU A 158 12.09 -19.19 -18.73
CA GLU A 158 12.95 -18.00 -18.84
C GLU A 158 12.13 -16.72 -19.04
N GLN A 159 11.13 -16.76 -19.91
CA GLN A 159 10.22 -15.64 -20.17
C GLN A 159 9.38 -15.25 -18.95
N THR A 160 9.19 -16.15 -17.98
CA THR A 160 8.47 -15.85 -16.73
C THR A 160 9.42 -15.34 -15.65
N VAL A 161 10.63 -15.89 -15.56
CA VAL A 161 11.63 -15.50 -14.56
C VAL A 161 12.09 -14.06 -14.75
N GLN A 162 12.34 -13.63 -15.98
CA GLN A 162 12.85 -12.30 -16.28
C GLN A 162 11.87 -11.19 -15.83
N PRO A 163 10.59 -11.17 -16.24
CA PRO A 163 9.62 -10.15 -15.77
C PRO A 163 9.43 -10.15 -14.24
N MET A 164 9.45 -11.33 -13.61
CA MET A 164 9.39 -11.43 -12.14
C MET A 164 10.57 -10.69 -11.51
N THR A 165 11.79 -10.86 -12.04
CA THR A 165 13.00 -10.19 -11.55
C THR A 165 12.91 -8.67 -11.73
N GLU A 166 12.33 -8.19 -12.83
CA GLU A 166 12.13 -6.77 -13.11
C GLU A 166 10.99 -6.14 -12.29
N SER A 167 10.01 -6.93 -11.88
CA SER A 167 8.85 -6.45 -11.12
C SER A 167 9.13 -6.31 -9.63
N LEU A 168 10.05 -7.07 -9.05
CA LEU A 168 10.39 -6.97 -7.63
C LEU A 168 10.90 -5.58 -7.21
N PRO A 169 11.79 -4.89 -7.96
CA PRO A 169 12.16 -3.51 -7.67
C PRO A 169 10.97 -2.53 -7.72
N LYS A 170 10.00 -2.75 -8.62
CA LYS A 170 8.77 -1.94 -8.72
C LYS A 170 7.93 -2.11 -7.46
N PHE A 171 7.75 -3.36 -7.01
CA PHE A 171 7.08 -3.66 -5.75
C PHE A 171 7.77 -3.00 -4.56
N ARG A 172 9.10 -3.10 -4.44
CA ARG A 172 9.89 -2.45 -3.37
C ARG A 172 9.65 -0.94 -3.33
N LYS A 173 9.62 -0.29 -4.50
CA LYS A 173 9.35 1.15 -4.62
C LYS A 173 7.92 1.48 -4.18
N ALA A 174 6.93 0.72 -4.62
CA ALA A 174 5.54 0.91 -4.22
C ALA A 174 5.33 0.69 -2.72
N ALA A 175 5.92 -0.37 -2.15
CA ALA A 175 5.88 -0.67 -0.73
C ALA A 175 6.51 0.45 0.12
N ARG A 176 7.66 0.99 -0.31
CA ARG A 176 8.30 2.14 0.35
C ARG A 176 7.40 3.36 0.31
N ASN A 177 6.87 3.72 -0.85
CA ASN A 177 5.95 4.84 -0.98
C ASN A 177 4.71 4.69 -0.09
N ALA A 178 4.15 3.48 -0.01
CA ALA A 178 3.00 3.18 0.85
C ALA A 178 3.32 3.29 2.35
N LEU A 179 4.56 3.01 2.75
CA LEU A 179 5.03 3.21 4.11
C LEU A 179 5.34 4.69 4.41
N ASP A 180 5.82 5.45 3.42
CA ASP A 180 6.14 6.87 3.56
C ASP A 180 4.91 7.77 3.47
N ASP A 181 3.79 7.28 2.93
CA ASP A 181 2.53 8.01 2.88
C ASP A 181 1.95 8.13 4.30
N ASN A 182 2.20 9.27 4.91
CA ASN A 182 1.78 9.59 6.28
C ASN A 182 0.29 9.93 6.39
N GLY A 183 -0.51 9.73 5.32
CA GLY A 183 -1.89 10.21 5.25
C GLY A 183 -2.01 11.75 5.25
N LEU A 184 -0.87 12.47 5.31
CA LEU A 184 -0.85 13.93 5.26
C LEU A 184 -1.17 14.45 3.86
N SER A 185 -0.95 13.65 2.82
CA SER A 185 -1.38 13.93 1.45
C SER A 185 -2.90 14.06 1.36
N ASP A 186 -3.64 13.17 1.99
CA ASP A 186 -5.10 13.19 2.02
C ASP A 186 -5.65 14.36 2.86
N LEU A 187 -5.01 14.67 3.98
CA LEU A 187 -5.36 15.84 4.80
C LEU A 187 -5.11 17.16 4.05
N ARG A 188 -4.01 17.27 3.30
CA ARG A 188 -3.73 18.44 2.47
C ARG A 188 -4.72 18.57 1.30
N GLN A 189 -5.13 17.47 0.69
CA GLN A 189 -6.16 17.48 -0.35
C GLN A 189 -7.54 17.80 0.22
N SER A 190 -7.93 17.25 1.36
CA SER A 190 -9.21 17.55 2.01
C SER A 190 -9.28 19.00 2.46
N HIS A 191 -8.21 19.56 3.02
CA HIS A 191 -8.13 20.99 3.37
C HIS A 191 -8.21 21.91 2.15
N ARG A 192 -7.58 21.55 1.02
CA ARG A 192 -7.75 22.29 -0.24
C ARG A 192 -9.19 22.23 -0.73
N ARG A 193 -9.83 21.05 -0.74
CA ARG A 193 -11.24 20.90 -1.18
C ARG A 193 -12.21 21.68 -0.28
N THR A 194 -12.00 21.72 1.03
CA THR A 194 -12.82 22.47 1.97
C THR A 194 -12.64 23.98 1.78
N ARG A 195 -11.42 24.48 1.56
CA ARG A 195 -11.15 25.89 1.24
C ARG A 195 -11.82 26.32 -0.07
N TYR A 196 -11.74 25.50 -1.11
CA TYR A 196 -12.41 25.79 -2.40
C TYR A 196 -13.94 25.80 -2.27
N ARG A 197 -14.52 24.97 -1.40
CA ARG A 197 -15.96 24.92 -1.18
C ARG A 197 -16.46 26.15 -0.38
N LEU A 198 -15.67 26.68 0.54
CA LEU A 198 -15.99 27.90 1.30
C LEU A 198 -15.87 29.15 0.43
N LEU A 199 -14.94 29.19 -0.51
CA LEU A 199 -14.74 30.32 -1.43
C LEU A 199 -15.78 30.35 -2.57
N ARG A 200 -16.47 29.23 -2.85
CA ARG A 200 -17.56 29.12 -3.83
C ARG A 200 -18.93 29.25 -3.21
N ARG A 201 -19.11 29.94 -2.10
CA ARG A 201 -20.46 30.30 -1.67
C ARG A 201 -21.08 31.18 -2.77
N PRO A 202 -22.17 30.73 -3.43
CA PRO A 202 -22.84 31.59 -4.41
C PRO A 202 -23.27 32.86 -3.71
N ALA A 203 -23.05 33.98 -4.35
CA ALA A 203 -23.56 35.26 -3.88
C ALA A 203 -25.08 35.12 -3.65
N PRO A 204 -25.63 35.69 -2.56
CA PRO A 204 -27.07 35.66 -2.34
C PRO A 204 -27.75 36.28 -3.58
N ALA A 205 -28.76 35.56 -4.11
CA ALA A 205 -29.54 36.05 -5.25
C ALA A 205 -30.11 37.43 -4.88
N PRO A 206 -30.04 38.41 -5.81
CA PRO A 206 -30.66 39.72 -5.56
C PRO A 206 -32.13 39.51 -5.30
N ALA A 207 -32.60 40.07 -4.16
CA ALA A 207 -34.00 40.11 -3.83
C ALA A 207 -34.78 40.83 -4.96
N LEU A 208 -35.61 40.09 -5.67
CA LEU A 208 -36.54 40.67 -6.62
C LEU A 208 -37.50 41.59 -5.82
N LEU A 209 -37.28 42.88 -5.90
CA LEU A 209 -38.25 43.89 -5.48
C LEU A 209 -39.50 43.69 -6.31
N GLY A 210 -40.56 43.24 -5.64
CA GLY A 210 -41.89 43.10 -6.22
C GLY A 210 -42.40 44.47 -6.69
N THR A 211 -42.53 44.61 -7.99
CA THR A 211 -43.34 45.71 -8.57
C THR A 211 -44.80 45.42 -8.32
N GLY A 212 -45.35 46.16 -7.40
CA GLY A 212 -46.81 46.22 -7.21
C GLY A 212 -47.49 46.75 -8.46
N VAL A 213 -48.32 45.95 -9.05
CA VAL A 213 -49.30 46.37 -10.05
C VAL A 213 -50.56 46.75 -9.30
N GLU A 214 -50.87 48.05 -9.25
CA GLU A 214 -52.16 48.58 -8.87
C GLU A 214 -53.14 48.24 -10.02
N ASP A 215 -54.09 47.37 -9.78
CA ASP A 215 -55.29 47.22 -10.60
C ASP A 215 -56.30 48.32 -10.20
N SER A 216 -56.48 49.25 -11.12
CA SER A 216 -57.61 50.18 -11.12
C SER A 216 -58.62 49.63 -12.10
N GLN A 217 -59.83 49.27 -11.56
CA GLN A 217 -61.04 49.11 -12.36
C GLN A 217 -61.77 50.44 -12.52
N PRO A 218 -62.58 50.55 -13.57
CA PRO A 218 -64.01 50.83 -13.40
C PRO A 218 -64.88 49.67 -13.77
#